data_21133d9f65b508b9a10910f9eb07a434
#
_entry.id   21133d9f65b508b9a10910f9eb07a434
#
_cell.length_a   1.000
_cell.length_b   1.000
_cell.length_c   1.000
_cell.angle_alpha   90.00
_cell.angle_beta   90.00
_cell.angle_gamma   90.00
#
_symmetry.space_group_name_H-M   'P 1'
#
loop_
_entity.id
_entity.type
_entity.pdbx_description
1 polymer ?
#
loop_
_entity_poly.entity_id
_entity_poly.type
_entity_poly.pdbx_seq_one_letter_code
_entity_poly.pdbx_strand_id
1 'polypeptide(L)'
;MELLKDKVAVVTGGTRGIGYATVKKFLENGAKVVLFGSRKETVDKALASLKEENPEWVVEGAYPDLCNADAVKEEINKIKDTYGRIDILVNNAGISDST
;
A
#
# COMPACT_ATOMS: atom_id res chain seq x y z
N MET A 1 -13.86 -7.05 12.30
CA MET A 1 -14.98 -6.50 11.52
C MET A 1 -14.50 -6.03 10.17
N GLU A 2 -15.19 -6.38 9.10
CA GLU A 2 -14.75 -6.09 7.74
C GLU A 2 -15.45 -4.85 7.19
N LEU A 3 -15.09 -3.69 7.73
CA LEU A 3 -15.67 -2.42 7.31
C LEU A 3 -15.27 -2.02 5.89
N LEU A 4 -14.14 -2.55 5.41
CA LEU A 4 -13.59 -2.18 4.12
C LEU A 4 -13.60 -3.34 3.14
N LYS A 5 -14.48 -4.30 3.35
CA LYS A 5 -14.55 -5.49 2.50
C LYS A 5 -14.63 -5.08 1.02
N ASP A 6 -13.77 -5.69 0.23
CA ASP A 6 -13.68 -5.47 -1.23
C ASP A 6 -13.26 -4.06 -1.64
N LYS A 7 -12.89 -3.20 -0.70
CA LYS A 7 -12.31 -1.91 -1.05
C LYS A 7 -10.85 -2.08 -1.44
N VAL A 8 -10.39 -1.23 -2.32
CA VAL A 8 -8.99 -1.23 -2.75
C VAL A 8 -8.32 0.04 -2.25
N ALA A 9 -7.24 -0.12 -1.52
CA ALA A 9 -6.51 0.99 -0.93
C ALA A 9 -5.06 1.00 -1.41
N VAL A 10 -4.55 2.19 -1.67
CA VAL A 10 -3.14 2.41 -1.99
C VAL A 10 -2.55 3.25 -0.87
N VAL A 11 -1.44 2.79 -0.29
CA VAL A 11 -0.78 3.51 0.81
C VAL A 11 0.67 3.77 0.41
N THR A 12 1.01 5.03 0.20
CA THR A 12 2.41 5.39 -0.07
C THR A 12 3.14 5.46 1.27
N GLY A 13 4.42 5.08 1.27
CA GLY A 13 5.17 5.03 2.52
C GLY A 13 4.67 3.96 3.46
N GLY A 14 4.19 2.84 2.92
CA GLY A 14 3.55 1.79 3.71
C GLY A 14 4.49 0.75 4.32
N THR A 15 5.80 0.93 4.22
CA THR A 15 6.74 -0.10 4.66
C THR A 15 7.08 -0.01 6.15
N ARG A 16 6.79 1.10 6.79
CA ARG A 16 7.11 1.28 8.22
C ARG A 16 6.30 2.41 8.82
N GLY A 17 6.34 2.50 10.14
CA GLY A 17 5.71 3.59 10.89
C GLY A 17 4.21 3.65 10.71
N ILE A 18 3.68 4.86 10.60
CA ILE A 18 2.25 5.09 10.46
C ILE A 18 1.69 4.44 9.19
N GLY A 19 2.46 4.51 8.10
CA GLY A 19 2.04 3.89 6.85
C GLY A 19 1.83 2.39 6.96
N TYR A 20 2.77 1.71 7.60
CA TYR A 20 2.68 0.27 7.82
C TYR A 20 1.47 -0.07 8.70
N ALA A 21 1.28 0.68 9.78
CA ALA A 21 0.14 0.48 10.67
C ALA A 21 -1.18 0.69 9.94
N THR A 22 -1.22 1.67 9.04
CA THR A 22 -2.41 1.95 8.22
C THR A 22 -2.71 0.79 7.28
N VAL A 23 -1.69 0.25 6.61
CA VAL A 23 -1.83 -0.92 5.74
C VAL A 23 -2.43 -2.07 6.52
N LYS A 24 -1.85 -2.37 7.67
CA LYS A 24 -2.31 -3.48 8.50
C LYS A 24 -3.76 -3.29 8.93
N LYS A 25 -4.12 -2.08 9.35
CA LYS A 25 -5.47 -1.78 9.78
C LYS A 25 -6.48 -1.97 8.64
N PHE A 26 -6.13 -1.53 7.44
CA PHE A 26 -6.99 -1.72 6.28
C PHE A 26 -7.17 -3.21 5.98
N LEU A 27 -6.09 -3.98 6.03
CA LEU A 27 -6.17 -5.41 5.77
C LEU A 27 -7.03 -6.13 6.81
N GLU A 28 -6.92 -5.73 8.08
CA GLU A 28 -7.74 -6.28 9.15
C GLU A 28 -9.22 -6.02 8.93
N ASN A 29 -9.55 -4.98 8.19
CA ASN A 29 -10.93 -4.63 7.89
C ASN A 29 -11.41 -5.10 6.52
N GLY A 30 -10.63 -5.98 5.88
CA GLY A 30 -11.06 -6.64 4.65
C GLY A 30 -10.65 -5.96 3.36
N ALA A 31 -9.91 -4.86 3.41
CA ALA A 31 -9.47 -4.18 2.20
C ALA A 31 -8.36 -4.96 1.50
N LYS A 32 -8.27 -4.74 0.20
CA LYS A 32 -7.11 -5.14 -0.59
C LYS A 32 -6.18 -3.94 -0.62
N VAL A 33 -4.91 -4.14 -0.36
CA VAL A 33 -3.98 -3.03 -0.21
C VAL A 33 -2.77 -3.19 -1.12
N VAL A 34 -2.40 -2.10 -1.77
CA VAL A 34 -1.11 -2.00 -2.45
C VAL A 34 -0.30 -0.95 -1.71
N LEU A 35 0.84 -1.36 -1.17
CA LEU A 35 1.71 -0.42 -0.47
C LEU A 35 2.87 -0.01 -1.38
N PHE A 36 3.24 1.24 -1.29
CA PHE A 36 4.38 1.77 -2.03
C PHE A 36 5.50 2.05 -1.05
N GLY A 37 6.71 1.62 -1.40
CA GLY A 37 7.91 1.95 -0.66
C GLY A 37 8.95 2.50 -1.61
N SER A 38 10.07 2.94 -1.05
CA SER A 38 11.14 3.53 -1.84
C SER A 38 12.12 2.50 -2.38
N ARG A 39 12.18 1.32 -1.78
CA ARG A 39 13.12 0.27 -2.20
C ARG A 39 12.47 -1.11 -2.16
N LYS A 40 12.91 -1.94 -3.08
CA LYS A 40 12.43 -3.32 -3.19
C LYS A 40 12.60 -4.09 -1.89
N GLU A 41 13.75 -3.97 -1.25
CA GLU A 41 14.05 -4.73 -0.04
C GLU A 41 13.09 -4.42 1.10
N THR A 42 12.79 -3.14 1.31
CA THR A 42 11.88 -2.74 2.38
C THR A 42 10.44 -3.13 2.07
N VAL A 43 10.06 -3.05 0.80
CA VAL A 43 8.73 -3.49 0.35
C VAL A 43 8.57 -4.99 0.56
N ASP A 44 9.54 -5.78 0.11
CA ASP A 44 9.49 -7.24 0.25
C ASP A 44 9.44 -7.65 1.71
N LYS A 45 10.20 -6.99 2.57
CA LYS A 45 10.21 -7.27 3.99
C LYS A 45 8.85 -6.97 4.63
N ALA A 46 8.25 -5.85 4.26
CA ALA A 46 6.93 -5.49 4.78
C ALA A 46 5.88 -6.50 4.34
N LEU A 47 5.91 -6.90 3.07
CA LEU A 47 4.98 -7.90 2.55
C LEU A 47 5.14 -9.24 3.26
N ALA A 48 6.37 -9.68 3.48
CA ALA A 48 6.64 -10.93 4.18
C ALA A 48 6.08 -10.90 5.60
N SER A 49 6.27 -9.79 6.30
CA SER A 49 5.77 -9.62 7.66
C SER A 49 4.24 -9.68 7.70
N LEU A 50 3.57 -9.02 6.77
CA LEU A 50 2.11 -9.03 6.71
C LEU A 50 1.56 -10.41 6.37
N LYS A 51 2.17 -11.10 5.43
CA LYS A 51 1.74 -12.44 5.04
C LYS A 51 1.99 -13.45 6.15
N GLU A 52 3.00 -13.21 6.97
CA GLU A 52 3.26 -14.06 8.13
C GLU A 52 2.15 -13.92 9.18
N GLU A 53 1.61 -12.70 9.34
CA GLU A 53 0.50 -12.51 10.27
C GLU A 53 -0.79 -13.14 9.76
N ASN A 54 -1.07 -12.99 8.47
CA ASN A 54 -2.28 -13.56 7.88
C ASN A 54 -2.06 -13.80 6.38
N PRO A 55 -1.80 -15.05 6.00
CA PRO A 55 -1.53 -15.37 4.59
C PRO A 55 -2.72 -15.15 3.67
N GLU A 56 -3.92 -14.94 4.21
CA GLU A 56 -5.10 -14.70 3.38
C GLU A 56 -5.28 -13.25 2.98
N TRP A 57 -4.54 -12.33 3.59
CA TRP A 57 -4.62 -10.92 3.22
C TRP A 57 -4.18 -10.71 1.79
N VAL A 58 -4.94 -9.89 1.05
CA VAL A 58 -4.59 -9.51 -0.31
C VAL A 58 -3.78 -8.22 -0.24
N VAL A 59 -2.47 -8.36 -0.28
CA VAL A 59 -1.57 -7.22 -0.19
C VAL A 59 -0.44 -7.39 -1.19
N GLU A 60 -0.15 -6.30 -1.89
CA GLU A 60 0.95 -6.25 -2.86
C GLU A 60 1.79 -5.03 -2.59
N GLY A 61 2.96 -5.00 -3.16
CA GLY A 61 3.87 -3.89 -3.00
C GLY A 61 4.39 -3.39 -4.34
N ALA A 62 4.73 -2.12 -4.38
CA ALA A 62 5.37 -1.51 -5.52
C ALA A 62 6.41 -0.52 -5.01
N TYR A 63 7.38 -0.20 -5.86
CA TYR A 63 8.43 0.73 -5.48
C TYR A 63 8.75 1.68 -6.62
N PRO A 64 7.72 2.41 -7.14
CA PRO A 64 7.98 3.44 -8.13
C PRO A 64 8.78 4.57 -7.49
N ASP A 65 9.48 5.32 -8.31
CA ASP A 65 10.17 6.52 -7.82
C ASP A 65 9.11 7.53 -7.38
N LEU A 66 8.94 7.69 -6.08
CA LEU A 66 7.91 8.57 -5.52
C LEU A 66 8.15 10.05 -5.81
N CYS A 67 9.35 10.39 -6.27
CA CYS A 67 9.65 11.74 -6.72
C CYS A 67 9.29 11.96 -8.19
N ASN A 68 8.93 10.90 -8.90
CA ASN A 68 8.54 10.96 -10.29
C ASN A 68 7.03 10.76 -10.42
N ALA A 69 6.32 11.85 -10.64
CA ALA A 69 4.85 11.83 -10.71
C ALA A 69 4.33 10.89 -11.78
N ASP A 70 5.03 10.81 -12.91
CA ASP A 70 4.59 9.94 -14.01
C ASP A 70 4.73 8.45 -13.63
N ALA A 71 5.80 8.10 -12.93
CA ALA A 71 5.99 6.72 -12.48
C ALA A 71 4.92 6.31 -11.49
N VAL A 72 4.56 7.19 -10.57
CA VAL A 72 3.50 6.94 -9.59
C VAL A 72 2.16 6.79 -10.30
N LYS A 73 1.87 7.66 -11.24
CA LYS A 73 0.62 7.63 -12.00
C LYS A 73 0.48 6.32 -12.80
N GLU A 74 1.56 5.88 -13.41
CA GLU A 74 1.57 4.61 -14.15
C GLU A 74 1.25 3.44 -13.23
N GLU A 75 1.86 3.41 -12.05
CA GLU A 75 1.62 2.36 -11.08
C GLU A 75 0.15 2.38 -10.60
N ILE A 76 -0.39 3.56 -10.35
CA ILE A 76 -1.79 3.70 -9.95
C ILE A 76 -2.72 3.19 -11.06
N ASN A 77 -2.42 3.50 -12.31
CA ASN A 77 -3.23 3.01 -13.42
C ASN A 77 -3.18 1.48 -13.54
N LYS A 78 -2.03 0.88 -13.29
CA LYS A 78 -1.92 -0.59 -13.27
C LYS A 78 -2.79 -1.19 -12.18
N ILE A 79 -2.83 -0.57 -11.02
CA ILE A 79 -3.66 -1.03 -9.91
C ILE A 79 -5.13 -0.94 -10.29
N LYS A 80 -5.55 0.16 -10.89
CA LYS A 80 -6.93 0.32 -11.36
C LYS A 80 -7.29 -0.74 -12.38
N ASP A 81 -6.37 -1.07 -13.28
CA ASP A 81 -6.62 -2.11 -14.28
C ASP A 81 -6.73 -3.49 -13.65
N THR A 82 -5.89 -3.77 -12.65
CA THR A 82 -5.87 -5.06 -11.99
C THR A 82 -7.09 -5.30 -11.10
N TYR A 83 -7.46 -4.30 -10.32
CA TYR A 83 -8.53 -4.44 -9.33
C TYR A 83 -9.85 -3.81 -9.75
N GLY A 84 -9.83 -3.02 -10.81
CA GLY A 84 -11.02 -2.36 -11.33
C GLY A 84 -11.39 -1.07 -10.63
N ARG A 85 -10.72 -0.74 -9.53
CA ARG A 85 -11.04 0.47 -8.76
C ARG A 85 -9.94 0.80 -7.76
N ILE A 86 -9.94 2.03 -7.30
CA ILE A 86 -9.17 2.45 -6.12
C ILE A 86 -10.13 3.28 -5.29
N ASP A 87 -10.40 2.85 -4.08
CA ASP A 87 -11.35 3.53 -3.19
C ASP A 87 -10.67 4.48 -2.22
N ILE A 88 -9.44 4.16 -1.83
CA ILE A 88 -8.73 4.90 -0.80
C ILE A 88 -7.29 5.11 -1.26
N LEU A 89 -6.83 6.33 -1.14
CA LEU A 89 -5.42 6.65 -1.40
C LEU A 89 -4.87 7.40 -0.20
N VAL A 90 -3.90 6.80 0.48
CA VAL A 90 -3.25 7.41 1.63
C VAL A 90 -1.84 7.79 1.23
N ASN A 91 -1.55 9.06 1.26
CA ASN A 91 -0.25 9.59 0.86
C ASN A 91 0.58 9.91 2.11
N ASN A 92 1.31 8.92 2.60
CA ASN A 92 2.20 9.08 3.75
C ASN A 92 3.64 9.43 3.37
N ALA A 93 4.00 9.23 2.11
CA ALA A 93 5.39 9.39 1.70
C ALA A 93 5.91 10.81 1.87
N GLY A 94 5.02 11.79 1.79
CA GLY A 94 5.42 13.18 1.93
C GLY A 94 5.38 13.74 3.34
N ILE A 95 4.86 12.97 4.29
CA ILE A 95 4.64 13.49 5.65
C ILE A 95 5.94 13.62 6.42
N SER A 96 6.78 12.61 6.31
CA SER A 96 8.03 12.58 7.09
C SER A 96 9.01 13.67 6.68
N ASP A 97 8.86 14.19 5.48
CA ASP A 97 9.79 15.18 4.95
C ASP A 97 9.46 16.58 5.38
N SER A 98 8.31 16.77 5.97
CA SER A 98 7.89 18.09 6.40
C SER A 98 8.66 18.58 7.61
N THR A 99 9.44 17.76 8.16
CA THR A 99 10.23 18.11 9.35
C THR A 99 11.61 18.57 8.99
#